data_e796dae12a180b44d1e1e9b217e01ca8
#
_entry.id   e796dae12a180b44d1e1e9b217e01ca8
#
_cell.length_a   1.000
_cell.length_b   1.000
_cell.length_c   1.000
_cell.angle_alpha   90.00
_cell.angle_beta   90.00
_cell.angle_gamma   90.00
#
_symmetry.space_group_name_H-M   'P 1'
#
loop_
_entity.id
_entity.type
_entity.pdbx_description
1 polymer ?
#
loop_
_entity_poly.entity_id
_entity_poly.type
_entity_poly.pdbx_seq_one_letter_code
_entity_poly.pdbx_strand_id
1 'polypeptide(L)'
;MIIDRPSSSLRWPILILACFMFLGSYYSFDIPSALKKKLEDYLSNSNTYGMLYETNFSLLYTLYAIPNVILPLFGGFLVDYFGIRLSLLCFALTITFGQLLFTIGIMYKSWPLLFFGRFVFGIGGESLNVSLVVNRPTYKVYNIYTL
;
A
#
# COMPACT_ATOMS: atom_id res chain seq x y z
N MET A 1 9.68 -28.04 12.85
CA MET A 1 8.95 -26.98 13.55
C MET A 1 7.46 -27.17 13.23
N ILE A 2 6.71 -27.75 14.15
CA ILE A 2 5.28 -28.06 13.94
C ILE A 2 4.54 -26.74 13.94
N ILE A 3 4.12 -26.29 12.76
CA ILE A 3 3.27 -25.10 12.64
C ILE A 3 1.85 -25.56 12.95
N ASP A 4 1.37 -25.24 14.15
CA ASP A 4 -0.01 -25.45 14.56
C ASP A 4 -0.95 -24.90 13.48
N ARG A 5 -1.77 -25.79 12.91
CA ARG A 5 -2.82 -25.38 11.99
C ARG A 5 -3.80 -24.50 12.79
N PRO A 6 -4.05 -23.25 12.40
CA PRO A 6 -5.06 -22.49 13.08
C PRO A 6 -6.38 -23.27 13.01
N SER A 7 -7.03 -23.40 14.16
CA SER A 7 -8.34 -24.03 14.25
C SER A 7 -9.28 -23.46 13.19
N SER A 8 -10.14 -24.25 12.62
CA SER A 8 -11.04 -23.84 11.52
C SER A 8 -11.86 -22.58 11.86
N SER A 9 -12.08 -22.32 13.15
CA SER A 9 -12.77 -21.14 13.65
C SER A 9 -11.97 -19.83 13.50
N LEU A 10 -10.64 -19.88 13.48
CA LEU A 10 -9.78 -18.71 13.31
C LEU A 10 -9.58 -18.26 11.84
N ARG A 11 -9.93 -19.10 10.87
CA ARG A 11 -9.75 -18.78 9.45
C ARG A 11 -10.65 -17.65 8.97
N TRP A 12 -11.91 -17.64 9.43
CA TRP A 12 -12.87 -16.60 9.06
C TRP A 12 -12.51 -15.21 9.58
N PRO A 13 -12.15 -15.02 10.88
CA PRO A 13 -11.69 -13.74 11.38
C PRO A 13 -10.45 -13.22 10.65
N ILE A 14 -9.48 -14.09 10.36
CA ILE A 14 -8.27 -13.70 9.61
C ILE A 14 -8.61 -13.25 8.20
N LEU A 15 -9.51 -13.95 7.51
CA LEU A 15 -9.97 -13.57 6.17
C LEU A 15 -10.66 -12.20 6.18
N ILE A 16 -11.56 -11.98 7.13
CA ILE A 16 -12.27 -10.70 7.29
C ILE A 16 -11.27 -9.57 7.54
N LEU A 17 -10.31 -9.78 8.45
CA LEU A 17 -9.28 -8.79 8.75
C LEU A 17 -8.43 -8.46 7.49
N ALA A 18 -8.04 -9.47 6.73
CA ALA A 18 -7.33 -9.27 5.46
C ALA A 18 -8.15 -8.45 4.46
N CYS A 19 -9.45 -8.74 4.32
CA CYS A 19 -10.35 -7.96 3.46
C CYS A 19 -10.42 -6.48 3.91
N PHE A 20 -10.49 -6.21 5.21
CA PHE A 20 -10.47 -4.84 5.73
C PHE A 20 -9.14 -4.12 5.46
N MET A 21 -8.02 -4.82 5.55
CA MET A 21 -6.71 -4.26 5.21
C MET A 21 -6.62 -3.89 3.72
N PHE A 22 -7.11 -4.76 2.82
CA PHE A 22 -7.22 -4.46 1.39
C PHE A 22 -8.09 -3.24 1.14
N LEU A 23 -9.29 -3.22 1.72
CA LEU A 23 -10.24 -2.12 1.58
C LEU A 23 -9.62 -0.79 2.04
N GLY A 24 -8.96 -0.78 3.19
CA GLY A 24 -8.27 0.40 3.73
C GLY A 24 -7.15 0.90 2.83
N SER A 25 -6.34 0.01 2.27
CA SER A 25 -5.25 0.34 1.36
C SER A 25 -5.78 0.98 0.06
N TYR A 26 -6.76 0.36 -0.60
CA TYR A 26 -7.36 0.88 -1.83
C TYR A 26 -8.11 2.19 -1.60
N TYR A 27 -8.85 2.29 -0.51
CA TYR A 27 -9.53 3.54 -0.13
C TYR A 27 -8.53 4.68 0.04
N SER A 28 -7.42 4.44 0.74
CA SER A 28 -6.36 5.44 0.93
C SER A 28 -5.68 5.85 -0.38
N PHE A 29 -5.59 4.92 -1.34
CA PHE A 29 -5.09 5.21 -2.68
C PHE A 29 -6.01 6.17 -3.43
N ASP A 30 -7.32 5.97 -3.36
CA ASP A 30 -8.33 6.73 -4.12
C ASP A 30 -8.69 8.10 -3.51
N ILE A 31 -8.35 8.35 -2.25
CA ILE A 31 -8.65 9.63 -1.58
C ILE A 31 -8.27 10.87 -2.41
N PRO A 32 -7.05 11.00 -2.99
CA PRO A 32 -6.71 12.19 -3.76
C PRO A 32 -7.55 12.36 -5.02
N SER A 33 -7.91 11.26 -5.69
CA SER A 33 -8.78 11.28 -6.86
C SER A 33 -10.18 11.81 -6.51
N ALA A 34 -10.75 11.30 -5.43
CA ALA A 34 -12.06 11.73 -4.95
C ALA A 34 -12.09 13.21 -4.52
N LEU A 35 -10.97 13.71 -4.02
CA LEU A 35 -10.83 15.09 -3.54
C LEU A 35 -10.17 16.03 -4.57
N LYS A 36 -9.96 15.61 -5.83
CA LYS A 36 -9.19 16.35 -6.84
C LYS A 36 -9.58 17.81 -6.94
N LYS A 37 -10.86 18.12 -7.12
CA LYS A 37 -11.35 19.51 -7.23
C LYS A 37 -11.12 20.33 -5.96
N LYS A 38 -11.37 19.75 -4.79
CA LYS A 38 -11.14 20.44 -3.51
C LYS A 38 -9.66 20.67 -3.25
N LEU A 39 -8.81 19.72 -3.64
CA LEU A 39 -7.36 19.88 -3.56
C LEU A 39 -6.84 20.94 -4.52
N GLU A 40 -7.40 21.01 -5.72
CA GLU A 40 -7.11 22.06 -6.70
C GLU A 40 -7.42 23.43 -6.13
N ASP A 41 -8.64 23.64 -5.64
CA ASP A 41 -9.07 24.92 -5.03
C ASP A 41 -8.20 25.28 -3.82
N TYR A 42 -7.78 24.31 -3.03
CA TYR A 42 -6.98 24.52 -1.83
C TYR A 42 -5.50 24.80 -2.11
N LEU A 43 -4.90 24.10 -3.09
CA LEU A 43 -3.49 24.19 -3.45
C LEU A 43 -3.23 25.27 -4.51
N SER A 44 -4.20 25.53 -5.40
CA SER A 44 -4.14 26.51 -6.49
C SER A 44 -4.74 27.84 -6.02
N ASN A 45 -3.89 28.74 -5.55
CA ASN A 45 -4.33 30.06 -5.03
C ASN A 45 -4.40 31.15 -6.11
N SER A 46 -4.36 30.84 -7.43
CA SER A 46 -4.56 31.79 -8.51
C SER A 46 -4.60 31.15 -9.91
N ASN A 47 -5.36 31.76 -10.79
CA ASN A 47 -5.78 31.34 -12.14
C ASN A 47 -4.69 30.96 -13.17
N THR A 48 -3.41 31.01 -12.83
CA THR A 48 -2.29 30.76 -13.76
C THR A 48 -1.75 29.32 -13.66
N TYR A 49 -2.19 28.52 -12.68
CA TYR A 49 -1.55 27.25 -12.33
C TYR A 49 -2.35 25.97 -12.65
N GLY A 50 -3.48 26.07 -13.32
CA GLY A 50 -4.31 24.88 -13.61
C GLY A 50 -3.56 23.79 -14.37
N MET A 51 -2.76 24.14 -15.37
CA MET A 51 -1.96 23.18 -16.14
C MET A 51 -0.82 22.58 -15.29
N LEU A 52 -0.19 23.37 -14.43
CA LEU A 52 0.84 22.90 -13.49
C LEU A 52 0.24 21.99 -12.41
N TYR A 53 -0.99 22.27 -11.97
CA TYR A 53 -1.69 21.41 -11.01
C TYR A 53 -1.97 20.03 -11.61
N GLU A 54 -2.51 19.95 -12.82
CA GLU A 54 -2.78 18.68 -13.50
C GLU A 54 -1.51 17.83 -13.70
N THR A 55 -0.40 18.49 -14.09
CA THR A 55 0.88 17.81 -14.22
C THR A 55 1.38 17.28 -12.89
N ASN A 56 1.37 18.08 -11.84
CA ASN A 56 1.79 17.68 -10.50
C ASN A 56 0.88 16.60 -9.93
N PHE A 57 -0.43 16.69 -10.18
CA PHE A 57 -1.38 15.68 -9.76
C PHE A 57 -1.12 14.33 -10.45
N SER A 58 -0.81 14.34 -11.74
CA SER A 58 -0.43 13.14 -12.49
C SER A 58 0.89 12.55 -11.97
N LEU A 59 1.85 13.39 -11.59
CA LEU A 59 3.11 12.96 -10.99
C LEU A 59 2.92 12.23 -9.66
N LEU A 60 1.89 12.57 -8.86
CA LEU A 60 1.57 11.85 -7.61
C LEU A 60 1.29 10.36 -7.88
N TYR A 61 0.54 10.05 -8.95
CA TYR A 61 0.24 8.67 -9.33
C TYR A 61 1.43 7.97 -9.97
N THR A 62 2.21 8.69 -10.77
CA THR A 62 3.44 8.16 -11.37
C THR A 62 4.44 7.77 -10.29
N LEU A 63 4.67 8.62 -9.30
CA LEU A 63 5.58 8.34 -8.18
C LEU A 63 5.11 7.19 -7.30
N TYR A 64 3.81 7.00 -7.15
CA TYR A 64 3.24 5.80 -6.52
C TYR A 64 3.50 4.55 -7.37
N ALA A 65 3.36 4.63 -8.68
CA ALA A 65 3.48 3.48 -9.59
C ALA A 65 4.92 2.95 -9.72
N ILE A 66 5.93 3.81 -9.63
CA ILE A 66 7.35 3.40 -9.76
C ILE A 66 7.74 2.30 -8.78
N PRO A 67 7.58 2.45 -7.45
CA PRO A 67 7.89 1.37 -6.53
C PRO A 67 7.00 0.14 -6.74
N ASN A 68 5.76 0.31 -7.17
CA ASN A 68 4.83 -0.79 -7.40
C ASN A 68 5.20 -1.71 -8.55
N VAL A 69 5.99 -1.27 -9.51
CA VAL A 69 6.50 -2.13 -10.58
C VAL A 69 7.68 -2.98 -10.09
N ILE A 70 8.52 -2.41 -9.23
CA ILE A 70 9.79 -3.03 -8.82
C ILE A 70 9.62 -3.90 -7.58
N LEU A 71 8.89 -3.39 -6.59
CA LEU A 71 8.81 -4.01 -5.26
C LEU A 71 8.08 -5.35 -5.18
N PRO A 72 7.04 -5.66 -5.97
CA PRO A 72 6.44 -6.99 -5.95
C PRO A 72 7.42 -8.11 -6.28
N LEU A 73 8.42 -7.83 -7.13
CA LEU A 73 9.48 -8.78 -7.44
C LEU A 73 10.34 -9.11 -6.22
N PHE A 74 10.60 -8.13 -5.37
CA PHE A 74 11.38 -8.28 -4.14
C PHE A 74 10.50 -8.57 -2.92
N GLY A 75 9.22 -8.24 -2.97
CA GLY A 75 8.27 -8.43 -1.88
C GLY A 75 8.12 -9.89 -1.45
N GLY A 76 8.10 -10.81 -2.41
CA GLY A 76 8.12 -12.25 -2.15
C GLY A 76 9.37 -12.67 -1.37
N PHE A 77 10.54 -12.24 -1.82
CA PHE A 77 11.83 -12.53 -1.15
C PHE A 77 11.87 -11.94 0.28
N LEU A 78 11.38 -10.72 0.47
CA LEU A 78 11.29 -10.08 1.79
C LEU A 78 10.37 -10.86 2.75
N VAL A 79 9.24 -11.36 2.25
CA VAL A 79 8.29 -12.16 3.02
C VAL A 79 8.91 -13.51 3.41
N ASP A 80 9.66 -14.12 2.52
CA ASP A 80 10.35 -15.39 2.78
C ASP A 80 11.48 -15.24 3.81
N TYR A 81 12.18 -14.09 3.77
CA TYR A 81 13.32 -13.82 4.66
C TYR A 81 12.89 -13.39 6.07
N PHE A 82 11.96 -12.42 6.17
CA PHE A 82 11.51 -11.86 7.46
C PHE A 82 10.32 -12.61 8.07
N GLY A 83 9.66 -13.42 7.28
CA GLY A 83 8.42 -14.08 7.67
C GLY A 83 7.20 -13.18 7.46
N ILE A 84 6.05 -13.80 7.23
CA ILE A 84 4.81 -13.15 6.83
C ILE A 84 4.32 -12.12 7.84
N ARG A 85 4.38 -12.43 9.14
CA ARG A 85 3.83 -11.55 10.20
C ARG A 85 4.57 -10.24 10.30
N LEU A 86 5.91 -10.27 10.29
CA LEU A 86 6.74 -9.08 10.39
C LEU A 86 6.64 -8.23 9.11
N SER A 87 6.65 -8.88 7.96
CA SER A 87 6.50 -8.20 6.66
C SER A 87 5.17 -7.46 6.56
N LEU A 88 4.05 -8.10 6.92
CA LEU A 88 2.73 -7.44 6.94
C LEU A 88 2.71 -6.20 7.85
N LEU A 89 3.29 -6.31 9.05
CA LEU A 89 3.36 -5.19 9.99
C LEU A 89 4.20 -4.04 9.41
N CYS A 90 5.37 -4.35 8.87
CA CYS A 90 6.24 -3.34 8.27
C CYS A 90 5.57 -2.62 7.08
N PHE A 91 4.92 -3.37 6.18
CA PHE A 91 4.23 -2.77 5.05
C PHE A 91 3.02 -1.93 5.47
N ALA A 92 2.24 -2.39 6.45
CA ALA A 92 1.13 -1.61 6.99
C ALA A 92 1.61 -0.31 7.64
N LEU A 93 2.71 -0.35 8.40
CA LEU A 93 3.32 0.85 8.97
C LEU A 93 3.85 1.80 7.89
N THR A 94 4.45 1.28 6.82
CA THR A 94 4.94 2.09 5.70
C THR A 94 3.79 2.80 4.98
N ILE A 95 2.67 2.12 4.73
CA ILE A 95 1.45 2.72 4.17
C ILE A 95 0.93 3.84 5.06
N THR A 96 0.80 3.57 6.35
CA THR A 96 0.31 4.56 7.33
C THR A 96 1.22 5.78 7.39
N PHE A 97 2.53 5.57 7.42
CA PHE A 97 3.52 6.65 7.43
C PHE A 97 3.48 7.47 6.14
N GLY A 98 3.40 6.83 4.98
CA GLY A 98 3.24 7.50 3.68
C GLY A 98 1.97 8.37 3.63
N GLN A 99 0.85 7.87 4.15
CA GLN A 99 -0.40 8.62 4.20
C GLN A 99 -0.34 9.80 5.19
N LEU A 100 0.35 9.64 6.32
CA LEU A 100 0.61 10.76 7.24
C LEU A 100 1.44 11.86 6.59
N LEU A 101 2.53 11.51 5.91
CA LEU A 101 3.35 12.48 5.16
C LEU A 101 2.54 13.19 4.08
N PHE A 102 1.68 12.47 3.37
CA PHE A 102 0.79 13.05 2.38
C PHE A 102 -0.18 14.07 3.01
N THR A 103 -0.79 13.73 4.13
CA THR A 103 -1.70 14.62 4.88
C THR A 103 -0.97 15.89 5.35
N ILE A 104 0.24 15.73 5.91
CA ILE A 104 1.09 16.85 6.33
C ILE A 104 1.45 17.72 5.11
N GLY A 105 1.76 17.10 3.97
CA GLY A 105 2.05 17.80 2.71
C GLY A 105 0.88 18.68 2.25
N ILE A 106 -0.36 18.22 2.39
CA ILE A 106 -1.55 19.04 2.12
C ILE A 106 -1.63 20.23 3.08
N MET A 107 -1.42 20.02 4.38
CA MET A 107 -1.47 21.09 5.38
C MET A 107 -0.46 22.20 5.11
N TYR A 108 0.75 21.85 4.73
CA TYR A 108 1.82 22.81 4.39
C TYR A 108 1.81 23.26 2.93
N LYS A 109 0.85 22.82 2.11
CA LYS A 109 0.76 23.11 0.66
C LYS A 109 2.07 22.86 -0.09
N SER A 110 2.81 21.83 0.30
CA SER A 110 4.14 21.52 -0.22
C SER A 110 4.10 20.32 -1.17
N TRP A 111 4.27 20.57 -2.48
CA TRP A 111 4.32 19.51 -3.49
C TRP A 111 5.42 18.45 -3.25
N PRO A 112 6.66 18.83 -2.89
CA PRO A 112 7.70 17.82 -2.63
C PRO A 112 7.32 16.84 -1.51
N LEU A 113 6.64 17.32 -0.47
CA LEU A 113 6.21 16.47 0.64
C LEU A 113 5.06 15.54 0.23
N LEU A 114 4.17 16.02 -0.63
CA LEU A 114 3.11 15.20 -1.24
C LEU A 114 3.70 14.07 -2.09
N PHE A 115 4.69 14.39 -2.92
CA PHE A 115 5.40 13.43 -3.76
C PHE A 115 6.11 12.36 -2.93
N PHE A 116 6.84 12.79 -1.90
CA PHE A 116 7.54 11.87 -1.01
C PHE A 116 6.56 10.96 -0.23
N GLY A 117 5.47 11.51 0.26
CA GLY A 117 4.41 10.73 0.92
C GLY A 117 3.81 9.65 0.01
N ARG A 118 3.56 9.99 -1.27
CA ARG A 118 3.05 9.03 -2.26
C ARG A 118 4.05 7.97 -2.67
N PHE A 119 5.32 8.34 -2.78
CA PHE A 119 6.39 7.40 -3.04
C PHE A 119 6.52 6.36 -1.91
N VAL A 120 6.56 6.82 -0.65
CA VAL A 120 6.60 5.94 0.53
C VAL A 120 5.33 5.07 0.63
N PHE A 121 4.16 5.64 0.36
CA PHE A 121 2.91 4.89 0.31
C PHE A 121 2.96 3.77 -0.74
N GLY A 122 3.53 4.04 -1.92
CA GLY A 122 3.73 3.05 -2.99
C GLY A 122 4.62 1.88 -2.56
N ILE A 123 5.66 2.12 -1.78
CA ILE A 123 6.53 1.06 -1.24
C ILE A 123 5.73 0.02 -0.43
N GLY A 124 4.79 0.48 0.39
CA GLY A 124 3.99 -0.42 1.23
C GLY A 124 2.81 -1.08 0.51
N GLY A 125 2.19 -0.38 -0.46
CA GLY A 125 0.89 -0.72 -1.02
C GLY A 125 0.84 -2.11 -1.67
N GLU A 126 1.60 -2.30 -2.73
CA GLU A 126 1.60 -3.58 -3.47
C GLU A 126 2.32 -4.70 -2.71
N SER A 127 3.36 -4.38 -1.94
CA SER A 127 4.06 -5.36 -1.12
C SER A 127 3.15 -5.95 -0.03
N LEU A 128 2.25 -5.16 0.53
CA LEU A 128 1.21 -5.64 1.45
C LEU A 128 0.25 -6.59 0.73
N ASN A 129 -0.21 -6.23 -0.47
CA ASN A 129 -1.11 -7.06 -1.27
C ASN A 129 -0.49 -8.41 -1.62
N VAL A 130 0.76 -8.43 -2.08
CA VAL A 130 1.51 -9.66 -2.35
C VAL A 130 1.63 -10.52 -1.10
N SER A 131 1.97 -9.93 0.04
CA SER A 131 2.09 -10.65 1.32
C SER A 131 0.78 -11.28 1.78
N LEU A 132 -0.35 -10.60 1.56
CA LEU A 132 -1.68 -11.12 1.89
C LEU A 132 -2.10 -12.26 0.96
N VAL A 133 -1.73 -12.20 -0.32
CA VAL A 133 -2.04 -13.24 -1.31
C VAL A 133 -1.18 -14.49 -1.07
N VAL A 134 0.11 -14.32 -0.80
CA VAL A 134 1.05 -15.44 -0.53
C VAL A 134 0.68 -16.16 0.76
N ASN A 135 0.05 -15.50 1.71
CA ASN A 135 -0.43 -16.12 2.94
C ASN A 135 -1.60 -17.12 2.74
N ARG A 136 -2.10 -17.30 1.50
CA ARG A 136 -3.00 -18.43 1.22
C ARG A 136 -2.21 -19.72 1.37
N PRO A 137 -2.73 -20.75 2.07
CA PRO A 137 -1.97 -21.96 2.39
C PRO A 137 -1.60 -22.74 1.12
N THR A 138 -0.49 -22.40 0.51
CA THR A 138 0.20 -23.17 -0.55
C THR A 138 0.80 -24.46 0.02
N TYR A 139 0.54 -24.75 1.30
CA TYR A 139 1.03 -25.96 2.00
C TYR A 139 0.45 -27.29 1.47
N LYS A 140 -0.43 -27.26 0.48
CA LYS A 140 -0.95 -28.51 -0.10
C LYS A 140 -0.06 -29.10 -1.19
N VAL A 141 0.86 -28.35 -1.76
CA VAL A 141 1.64 -28.83 -2.93
C VAL A 141 2.88 -29.62 -2.50
N TYR A 142 3.48 -29.33 -1.35
CA TYR A 142 4.69 -30.05 -0.91
C TYR A 142 4.45 -31.47 -0.41
N ASN A 143 3.21 -31.85 -0.07
CA ASN A 143 2.90 -33.22 0.42
C ASN A 143 2.47 -34.18 -0.69
N ILE A 144 2.44 -33.77 -1.96
CA ILE A 144 2.08 -34.68 -3.07
C ILE A 144 3.32 -35.34 -3.68
N TYR A 145 4.52 -34.84 -3.41
CA TYR A 145 5.77 -35.37 -3.97
C TYR A 145 6.61 -36.18 -2.97
N THR A 146 6.08 -36.49 -1.79
CA THR A 146 6.75 -37.33 -0.76
C THR A 146 5.97 -38.58 -0.41
N LEU A 147 5.27 -39.19 -1.38
CA LEU A 147 4.77 -40.57 -1.30
C LEU A 147 5.36 -41.38 -2.43
#